data_3e7aaaad0f5379803e5baee183b82207
#
_entry.id   3e7aaaad0f5379803e5baee183b82207
#
_cell.length_a   1.000
_cell.length_b   1.000
_cell.length_c   1.000
_cell.angle_alpha   90.00
_cell.angle_beta   90.00
_cell.angle_gamma   90.00
#
_symmetry.space_group_name_H-M   'P 1'
#
loop_
_entity.id
_entity.type
_entity.pdbx_description
1 polymer ?
#
loop_
_entity_poly.entity_id
_entity_poly.type
_entity_poly.pdbx_seq_one_letter_code
_entity_poly.pdbx_strand_id
1 'polypeptide(L)'
;MSLFVFAVLALLAVGSAAGMLLRRNPIHGALFLAINLTTVAALFLTMRAEFLAAVQIIIYAGAIAVLFVFAIMVLIPGREETGPDPLRRQRWLAVPVAAVFLILVALVLGSAVFMGPPRPPLPGGTDAVGRVLFTDYLFPFEVTSVLLLAAIVGVVALTKRRA
;
A
#
# COMPACT_ATOMS: atom_id res chain seq x y z
N MET A 1 16.91 -16.05 2.45
CA MET A 1 16.85 -14.61 2.82
C MET A 1 17.57 -14.42 4.13
N SER A 2 18.50 -13.48 4.25
CA SER A 2 19.12 -13.23 5.55
C SER A 2 18.10 -12.50 6.45
N LEU A 3 17.93 -12.97 7.68
CA LEU A 3 17.06 -12.35 8.69
C LEU A 3 17.40 -10.87 8.87
N PHE A 4 18.66 -10.53 8.72
CA PHE A 4 19.15 -9.14 8.81
C PHE A 4 18.53 -8.23 7.74
N VAL A 5 18.51 -8.64 6.46
CA VAL A 5 17.91 -7.84 5.38
C VAL A 5 16.42 -7.65 5.62
N PHE A 6 15.72 -8.71 6.03
CA PHE A 6 14.31 -8.61 6.39
C PHE A 6 14.07 -7.62 7.54
N ALA A 7 14.84 -7.73 8.60
CA ALA A 7 14.70 -6.85 9.76
C ALA A 7 14.91 -5.37 9.40
N VAL A 8 15.92 -5.08 8.57
CA VAL A 8 16.17 -3.70 8.09
C VAL A 8 15.00 -3.18 7.26
N LEU A 9 14.51 -3.97 6.29
CA LEU A 9 13.37 -3.55 5.46
C LEU A 9 12.08 -3.42 6.28
N ALA A 10 11.83 -4.33 7.22
CA ALA A 10 10.68 -4.24 8.12
C ALA A 10 10.74 -2.98 8.99
N LEU A 11 11.91 -2.66 9.54
CA LEU A 11 12.11 -1.44 10.33
C LEU A 11 11.89 -0.17 9.49
N LEU A 12 12.39 -0.15 8.25
CA LEU A 12 12.17 0.95 7.32
C LEU A 12 10.69 1.10 6.96
N ALA A 13 9.97 -0.01 6.70
CA ALA A 13 8.55 0.01 6.39
C ALA A 13 7.73 0.54 7.56
N VAL A 14 7.95 0.02 8.77
CA VAL A 14 7.23 0.49 9.97
C VAL A 14 7.62 1.93 10.32
N GLY A 15 8.90 2.28 10.23
CA GLY A 15 9.40 3.62 10.50
C GLY A 15 8.85 4.68 9.53
N SER A 16 8.79 4.35 8.22
CA SER A 16 8.19 5.25 7.23
C SER A 16 6.68 5.38 7.40
N ALA A 17 5.95 4.30 7.72
CA ALA A 17 4.53 4.35 8.02
C ALA A 17 4.24 5.21 9.27
N ALA A 18 5.01 5.04 10.33
CA ALA A 18 4.91 5.88 11.52
C ALA A 18 5.26 7.34 11.21
N GLY A 19 6.31 7.57 10.42
CA GLY A 19 6.70 8.90 9.95
C GLY A 19 5.59 9.61 9.18
N MET A 20 4.87 8.90 8.32
CA MET A 20 3.72 9.42 7.59
C MET A 20 2.62 9.93 8.54
N LEU A 21 2.31 9.18 9.60
CA LEU A 21 1.24 9.52 10.54
C LEU A 21 1.62 10.65 11.52
N LEU A 22 2.91 10.75 11.85
CA LEU A 22 3.40 11.73 12.83
C LEU A 22 3.64 13.12 12.23
N ARG A 23 3.72 13.25 10.91
CA ARG A 23 3.96 14.53 10.24
C ARG A 23 2.68 15.33 10.09
N ARG A 24 2.71 16.58 10.56
CA ARG A 24 1.59 17.52 10.40
C ARG A 24 1.48 18.07 8.98
N ASN A 25 2.61 18.15 8.28
CA ASN A 25 2.63 18.61 6.90
C ASN A 25 2.28 17.45 5.94
N PRO A 26 1.17 17.56 5.18
CA PRO A 26 0.71 16.48 4.29
C PRO A 26 1.73 16.11 3.20
N ILE A 27 2.54 17.07 2.73
CA ILE A 27 3.57 16.82 1.71
C ILE A 27 4.66 15.91 2.27
N HIS A 28 5.11 16.16 3.51
CA HIS A 28 6.07 15.27 4.16
C HIS A 28 5.47 13.88 4.42
N GLY A 29 4.18 13.81 4.77
CA GLY A 29 3.45 12.54 4.89
C GLY A 29 3.45 11.75 3.57
N ALA A 30 3.19 12.42 2.46
CA ALA A 30 3.21 11.80 1.14
C ALA A 30 4.61 11.31 0.71
N LEU A 31 5.68 12.02 1.08
CA LEU A 31 7.05 11.55 0.85
C LEU A 31 7.37 10.29 1.67
N PHE A 32 6.94 10.23 2.93
CA PHE A 32 7.07 9.01 3.74
C PHE A 32 6.26 7.85 3.16
N LEU A 33 5.08 8.11 2.59
CA LEU A 33 4.30 7.10 1.87
C LEU A 33 5.09 6.54 0.68
N ALA A 34 5.71 7.39 -0.14
CA ALA A 34 6.53 6.93 -1.28
C ALA A 34 7.71 6.05 -0.82
N ILE A 35 8.39 6.42 0.26
CA ILE A 35 9.46 5.60 0.87
C ILE A 35 8.90 4.25 1.33
N ASN A 36 7.75 4.25 1.99
CA ASN A 36 7.09 3.03 2.44
C ASN A 36 6.76 2.09 1.28
N LEU A 37 6.14 2.61 0.21
CA LEU A 37 5.77 1.83 -0.98
C LEU A 37 7.00 1.24 -1.68
N THR A 38 8.11 1.98 -1.74
CA THR A 38 9.39 1.50 -2.30
C THR A 38 9.99 0.39 -1.41
N THR A 39 9.90 0.54 -0.09
CA THR A 39 10.35 -0.49 0.85
C THR A 39 9.53 -1.78 0.72
N VAL A 40 8.23 -1.68 0.52
CA VAL A 40 7.35 -2.83 0.25
C VAL A 40 7.75 -3.52 -1.06
N ALA A 41 8.11 -2.78 -2.11
CA ALA A 41 8.63 -3.37 -3.33
C ALA A 41 9.93 -4.15 -3.10
N ALA A 42 10.83 -3.62 -2.28
CA ALA A 42 12.05 -4.33 -1.88
C ALA A 42 11.74 -5.62 -1.09
N LEU A 43 10.71 -5.62 -0.23
CA LEU A 43 10.25 -6.84 0.43
C LEU A 43 9.75 -7.87 -0.57
N PHE A 44 8.98 -7.49 -1.59
CA PHE A 44 8.55 -8.40 -2.66
C PHE A 44 9.74 -9.01 -3.41
N LEU A 45 10.79 -8.24 -3.69
CA LEU A 45 12.03 -8.78 -4.29
C LEU A 45 12.70 -9.84 -3.41
N THR A 46 12.73 -9.60 -2.10
CA THR A 46 13.30 -10.60 -1.16
C THR A 46 12.50 -11.89 -1.12
N MET A 47 11.20 -11.83 -1.43
CA MET A 47 10.29 -12.99 -1.52
C MET A 47 10.31 -13.67 -2.90
N ARG A 48 11.18 -13.24 -3.83
CA ARG A 48 11.22 -13.72 -5.21
C ARG A 48 9.95 -13.41 -6.03
N ALA A 49 9.18 -12.42 -5.60
CA ALA A 49 7.97 -11.95 -6.28
C ALA A 49 8.33 -10.75 -7.19
N GLU A 50 9.18 -10.98 -8.18
CA GLU A 50 9.77 -9.93 -9.04
C GLU A 50 8.71 -9.14 -9.80
N PHE A 51 7.66 -9.82 -10.31
CA PHE A 51 6.54 -9.16 -10.99
C PHE A 51 5.80 -8.20 -10.06
N LEU A 52 5.48 -8.65 -8.83
CA LEU A 52 4.80 -7.80 -7.84
C LEU A 52 5.65 -6.59 -7.44
N ALA A 53 6.96 -6.79 -7.30
CA ALA A 53 7.89 -5.70 -6.99
C ALA A 53 7.92 -4.65 -8.10
N ALA A 54 7.94 -5.06 -9.37
CA ALA A 54 7.89 -4.15 -10.50
C ALA A 54 6.57 -3.36 -10.55
N VAL A 55 5.44 -4.04 -10.38
CA VAL A 55 4.10 -3.42 -10.32
C VAL A 55 4.01 -2.44 -9.14
N GLN A 56 4.53 -2.81 -7.97
CA GLN A 56 4.57 -1.95 -6.79
C GLN A 56 5.32 -0.63 -7.05
N ILE A 57 6.45 -0.69 -7.74
CA ILE A 57 7.22 0.53 -8.06
C ILE A 57 6.52 1.35 -9.15
N ILE A 58 6.09 0.72 -10.24
CA ILE A 58 5.56 1.45 -11.39
C ILE A 58 4.20 2.08 -11.06
N ILE A 59 3.30 1.33 -10.46
CA ILE A 59 1.92 1.78 -10.23
C ILE A 59 1.82 2.50 -8.88
N TYR A 60 2.22 1.86 -7.78
CA TYR A 60 2.00 2.44 -6.45
C TYR A 60 2.96 3.59 -6.13
N ALA A 61 4.27 3.38 -6.26
CA ALA A 61 5.23 4.42 -5.96
C ALA A 61 5.36 5.45 -7.10
N GLY A 62 5.23 5.01 -8.37
CA GLY A 62 5.35 5.88 -9.54
C GLY A 62 4.07 6.66 -9.84
N ALA A 63 2.95 6.01 -10.09
CA ALA A 63 1.74 6.69 -10.53
C ALA A 63 0.89 7.20 -9.36
N ILE A 64 0.53 6.33 -8.41
CA ILE A 64 -0.43 6.67 -7.34
C ILE A 64 0.19 7.63 -6.32
N ALA A 65 1.42 7.37 -5.85
CA ALA A 65 2.06 8.25 -4.87
C ALA A 65 2.32 9.65 -5.45
N VAL A 66 2.74 9.74 -6.72
CA VAL A 66 2.96 11.03 -7.40
C VAL A 66 1.64 11.78 -7.59
N LEU A 67 0.57 11.08 -8.01
CA LEU A 67 -0.77 11.68 -8.10
C LEU A 67 -1.26 12.19 -6.73
N PHE A 68 -0.99 11.45 -5.68
CA PHE A 68 -1.35 11.81 -4.31
C PHE A 68 -0.60 13.06 -3.82
N VAL A 69 0.72 13.13 -4.06
CA VAL A 69 1.53 14.34 -3.78
C VAL A 69 0.98 15.54 -4.54
N PHE A 70 0.69 15.38 -5.83
CA PHE A 70 0.14 16.45 -6.65
C PHE A 70 -1.23 16.91 -6.15
N ALA A 71 -2.13 15.98 -5.83
CA ALA A 71 -3.45 16.30 -5.30
C ALA A 71 -3.37 17.08 -3.98
N ILE A 72 -2.50 16.67 -3.05
CA ILE A 72 -2.27 17.38 -1.79
C ILE A 72 -1.75 18.79 -2.05
N MET A 73 -0.79 18.95 -2.96
CA MET A 73 -0.21 20.26 -3.27
C MET A 73 -1.24 21.23 -3.85
N VAL A 74 -2.19 20.71 -4.64
CA VAL A 74 -3.25 21.54 -5.24
C VAL A 74 -4.38 21.85 -4.26
N LEU A 75 -4.77 20.88 -3.42
CA LEU A 75 -5.93 21.01 -2.54
C LEU A 75 -5.63 21.71 -1.22
N ILE A 76 -4.38 21.67 -0.73
CA ILE A 76 -4.01 22.21 0.58
C ILE A 76 -2.84 23.20 0.44
N PRO A 77 -3.04 24.40 -0.13
CA PRO A 77 -2.03 25.42 -0.11
C PRO A 77 -1.98 26.06 1.29
N GLY A 78 -1.04 25.60 2.13
CA GLY A 78 -0.57 26.35 3.31
C GLY A 78 -1.50 26.46 4.53
N ARG A 79 -2.57 25.70 4.62
CA ARG A 79 -3.40 25.67 5.83
C ARG A 79 -2.85 24.66 6.83
N GLU A 80 -2.18 25.14 7.85
CA GLU A 80 -2.05 24.41 9.12
C GLU A 80 -3.43 24.41 9.79
N GLU A 81 -3.99 23.21 10.02
CA GLU A 81 -5.20 23.08 10.84
C GLU A 81 -4.84 23.45 12.30
N THR A 82 -5.00 24.71 12.67
CA THR A 82 -4.77 25.26 14.00
C THR A 82 -6.02 25.26 14.88
N GLY A 83 -7.03 24.43 14.55
CA GLY A 83 -8.24 24.29 15.36
C GLY A 83 -8.05 23.39 16.57
N PRO A 84 -8.78 23.61 17.69
CA PRO A 84 -8.80 22.68 18.81
C PRO A 84 -9.31 21.31 18.34
N ASP A 85 -8.54 20.25 18.63
CA ASP A 85 -8.87 18.88 18.24
C ASP A 85 -10.13 18.41 18.97
N PRO A 86 -11.29 18.28 18.29
CA PRO A 86 -12.54 17.89 18.94
C PRO A 86 -12.54 16.43 19.46
N LEU A 87 -11.57 15.64 19.01
CA LEU A 87 -11.45 14.22 19.34
C LEU A 87 -10.39 13.90 20.40
N ARG A 88 -9.85 14.91 21.06
CA ARG A 88 -8.80 14.75 22.09
C ARG A 88 -9.16 13.71 23.17
N ARG A 89 -10.41 13.64 23.56
CA ARG A 89 -10.90 12.68 24.55
C ARG A 89 -10.94 11.24 24.02
N GLN A 90 -11.16 11.05 22.72
CA GLN A 90 -11.25 9.72 22.09
C GLN A 90 -9.86 9.12 21.80
N ARG A 91 -8.80 9.91 21.81
CA ARG A 91 -7.42 9.44 21.65
C ARG A 91 -7.02 8.36 22.66
N TRP A 92 -7.53 8.46 23.88
CA TRP A 92 -7.26 7.48 24.93
C TRP A 92 -7.89 6.11 24.62
N LEU A 93 -8.99 6.08 23.89
CA LEU A 93 -9.64 4.84 23.44
C LEU A 93 -8.92 4.21 22.23
N ALA A 94 -8.21 5.01 21.43
CA ALA A 94 -7.51 4.51 20.26
C ALA A 94 -6.37 3.55 20.63
N VAL A 95 -5.65 3.81 21.72
CA VAL A 95 -4.53 2.97 22.16
C VAL A 95 -4.98 1.55 22.55
N PRO A 96 -5.97 1.35 23.44
CA PRO A 96 -6.43 0.00 23.78
C PRO A 96 -7.08 -0.71 22.59
N VAL A 97 -7.81 -0.01 21.73
CA VAL A 97 -8.40 -0.60 20.52
C VAL A 97 -7.31 -1.05 19.56
N ALA A 98 -6.28 -0.25 19.32
CA ALA A 98 -5.14 -0.63 18.50
C ALA A 98 -4.37 -1.83 19.09
N ALA A 99 -4.19 -1.87 20.41
CA ALA A 99 -3.54 -2.98 21.09
C ALA A 99 -4.33 -4.28 20.93
N VAL A 100 -5.65 -4.24 21.15
CA VAL A 100 -6.53 -5.41 20.93
C VAL A 100 -6.47 -5.88 19.47
N PHE A 101 -6.51 -4.95 18.52
CA PHE A 101 -6.39 -5.28 17.10
C PHE A 101 -5.06 -5.97 16.78
N LEU A 102 -3.94 -5.43 17.27
CA LEU A 102 -2.61 -6.02 17.09
C LEU A 102 -2.52 -7.42 17.70
N ILE A 103 -3.07 -7.62 18.90
CA ILE A 103 -3.11 -8.93 19.55
C ILE A 103 -3.93 -9.93 18.72
N LEU A 104 -5.10 -9.53 18.24
CA LEU A 104 -5.94 -10.38 17.39
C LEU A 104 -5.22 -10.77 16.09
N VAL A 105 -4.57 -9.81 15.42
CA VAL A 105 -3.77 -10.08 14.22
C VAL A 105 -2.61 -11.02 14.54
N ALA A 106 -1.90 -10.81 15.62
CA ALA A 106 -0.79 -11.67 16.03
C ALA A 106 -1.25 -13.10 16.34
N LEU A 107 -2.41 -13.27 17.02
CA LEU A 107 -3.00 -14.58 17.30
C LEU A 107 -3.42 -15.30 16.02
N VAL A 108 -4.05 -14.59 15.08
CA VAL A 108 -4.47 -15.17 13.79
C VAL A 108 -3.25 -15.58 12.96
N LEU A 109 -2.24 -14.73 12.86
CA LEU A 109 -0.99 -15.05 12.14
C LEU A 109 -0.22 -16.19 12.82
N GLY A 110 -0.16 -16.20 14.15
CA GLY A 110 0.47 -17.26 14.93
C GLY A 110 -0.21 -18.61 14.73
N SER A 111 -1.53 -18.65 14.73
CA SER A 111 -2.29 -19.89 14.49
C SER A 111 -2.14 -20.40 13.05
N ALA A 112 -2.12 -19.54 12.06
CA ALA A 112 -1.93 -19.90 10.66
C ALA A 112 -0.53 -20.47 10.37
N VAL A 113 0.50 -19.98 11.06
CA VAL A 113 1.88 -20.48 10.93
C VAL A 113 2.03 -21.89 11.50
N PHE A 114 1.27 -22.23 12.55
CA PHE A 114 1.37 -23.54 13.23
C PHE A 114 0.44 -24.61 12.67
N MET A 115 -0.57 -24.28 11.87
CA MET A 115 -1.61 -25.22 11.45
C MET A 115 -1.52 -25.72 10.00
N GLY A 116 -0.62 -25.24 9.19
CA GLY A 116 -0.51 -25.65 7.78
C GLY A 116 0.69 -26.55 7.49
N PRO A 117 0.54 -27.66 6.74
CA PRO A 117 1.69 -28.38 6.20
C PRO A 117 2.51 -27.43 5.31
N PRO A 118 3.86 -27.60 5.26
CA PRO A 118 4.71 -26.79 4.39
C PRO A 118 4.22 -26.93 2.95
N ARG A 119 3.68 -25.84 2.41
CA ARG A 119 3.29 -25.81 1.00
C ARG A 119 4.54 -25.70 0.14
N PRO A 120 4.62 -26.49 -0.95
CA PRO A 120 5.71 -26.36 -1.90
C PRO A 120 5.78 -24.89 -2.39
N PRO A 121 6.99 -24.35 -2.58
CA PRO A 121 7.13 -23.00 -3.12
C PRO A 121 6.40 -22.91 -4.45
N LEU A 122 5.40 -22.04 -4.52
CA LEU A 122 4.75 -21.75 -5.79
C LEU A 122 5.80 -21.06 -6.70
N PRO A 123 5.87 -21.44 -7.98
CA PRO A 123 6.73 -20.74 -8.93
C PRO A 123 6.31 -19.28 -8.98
N GLY A 124 7.13 -18.39 -8.39
CA GLY A 124 6.86 -16.95 -8.27
C GLY A 124 7.26 -16.16 -9.52
N GLY A 125 7.59 -16.81 -10.61
CA GLY A 125 8.00 -16.17 -11.85
C GLY A 125 6.85 -15.48 -12.59
N THR A 126 7.18 -14.52 -13.44
CA THR A 126 6.24 -13.76 -14.27
C THR A 126 5.33 -14.67 -15.11
N ASP A 127 5.90 -15.77 -15.62
CA ASP A 127 5.17 -16.80 -16.38
C ASP A 127 4.06 -17.46 -15.58
N ALA A 128 4.33 -17.80 -14.31
CA ALA A 128 3.36 -18.46 -13.45
C ALA A 128 2.19 -17.52 -13.14
N VAL A 129 2.48 -16.26 -12.84
CA VAL A 129 1.46 -15.21 -12.62
C VAL A 129 0.62 -15.02 -13.89
N GLY A 130 1.27 -14.87 -15.04
CA GLY A 130 0.56 -14.72 -16.32
C GLY A 130 -0.35 -15.92 -16.61
N ARG A 131 0.16 -17.12 -16.42
CA ARG A 131 -0.62 -18.35 -16.69
C ARG A 131 -1.86 -18.43 -15.82
N VAL A 132 -1.72 -18.24 -14.50
CA VAL A 132 -2.83 -18.27 -13.53
C VAL A 132 -3.83 -17.14 -13.80
N LEU A 133 -3.36 -15.96 -14.20
CA LEU A 133 -4.21 -14.82 -14.53
C LEU A 133 -5.12 -15.09 -15.74
N PHE A 134 -4.59 -15.76 -16.76
CA PHE A 134 -5.34 -16.07 -18.00
C PHE A 134 -6.06 -17.43 -17.99
N THR A 135 -5.98 -18.19 -16.90
CA THR A 135 -6.73 -19.46 -16.72
C THR A 135 -7.69 -19.35 -15.54
N ASP A 136 -7.19 -19.41 -14.32
CA ASP A 136 -8.01 -19.51 -13.11
C ASP A 136 -8.65 -18.18 -12.73
N TYR A 137 -7.99 -17.05 -13.05
CA TYR A 137 -8.44 -15.70 -12.72
C TYR A 137 -8.84 -14.86 -13.93
N LEU A 138 -9.27 -15.51 -15.01
CA LEU A 138 -9.70 -14.83 -16.25
C LEU A 138 -10.84 -13.84 -15.99
N PHE A 139 -11.88 -14.27 -15.27
CA PHE A 139 -13.04 -13.41 -14.97
C PHE A 139 -12.67 -12.17 -14.14
N PRO A 140 -11.95 -12.26 -13.01
CA PRO A 140 -11.44 -11.06 -12.34
C PRO A 140 -10.58 -10.15 -13.23
N PHE A 141 -9.78 -10.74 -14.12
CA PHE A 141 -8.96 -9.98 -15.08
C PHE A 141 -9.82 -9.17 -16.05
N GLU A 142 -10.87 -9.76 -16.61
CA GLU A 142 -11.81 -9.07 -17.51
C GLU A 142 -12.55 -7.93 -16.78
N VAL A 143 -13.02 -8.18 -15.55
CA VAL A 143 -13.69 -7.14 -14.74
C VAL A 143 -12.76 -5.97 -14.46
N THR A 144 -11.49 -6.21 -14.14
CA THR A 144 -10.53 -5.12 -13.93
C THR A 144 -10.22 -4.35 -15.21
N SER A 145 -10.24 -5.00 -16.38
CA SER A 145 -10.07 -4.32 -17.67
C SER A 145 -11.23 -3.35 -17.97
N VAL A 146 -12.47 -3.76 -17.69
CA VAL A 146 -13.65 -2.89 -17.79
C VAL A 146 -13.56 -1.71 -16.81
N LEU A 147 -13.09 -1.94 -15.59
CA LEU A 147 -12.88 -0.86 -14.60
C LEU A 147 -11.85 0.16 -15.09
N LEU A 148 -10.74 -0.30 -15.68
CA LEU A 148 -9.72 0.59 -16.27
C LEU A 148 -10.30 1.40 -17.43
N LEU A 149 -11.10 0.77 -18.31
CA LEU A 149 -11.77 1.47 -19.40
C LEU A 149 -12.71 2.56 -18.87
N ALA A 150 -13.54 2.23 -17.87
CA ALA A 150 -14.44 3.19 -17.24
C ALA A 150 -13.68 4.36 -16.59
N ALA A 151 -12.54 4.08 -15.94
CA ALA A 151 -11.67 5.11 -15.36
C ALA A 151 -11.13 6.07 -16.43
N ILE A 152 -10.65 5.55 -17.57
CA ILE A 152 -10.14 6.36 -18.69
C ILE A 152 -11.26 7.24 -19.27
N VAL A 153 -12.43 6.67 -19.51
CA VAL A 153 -13.60 7.42 -20.01
C VAL A 153 -14.00 8.52 -19.02
N GLY A 154 -13.99 8.20 -17.70
CA GLY A 154 -14.27 9.18 -16.65
C GLY A 154 -13.29 10.35 -16.64
N VAL A 155 -12.01 10.08 -16.75
CA VAL A 155 -10.96 11.13 -16.83
C VAL A 155 -11.17 12.03 -18.04
N VAL A 156 -11.41 11.45 -19.23
CA VAL A 156 -11.64 12.21 -20.47
C VAL A 156 -12.91 13.06 -20.35
N ALA A 157 -14.00 12.52 -19.79
CA ALA A 157 -15.26 13.24 -19.60
C ALA A 157 -15.11 14.44 -18.66
N LEU A 158 -14.32 14.30 -17.57
CA LEU A 158 -14.07 15.37 -16.60
C LEU A 158 -13.09 16.43 -17.13
N THR A 159 -12.14 16.05 -17.99
CA THR A 159 -11.12 16.96 -18.53
C THR A 159 -11.64 17.75 -19.74
N LYS A 160 -12.69 17.27 -20.43
CA LYS A 160 -13.26 17.93 -21.60
C LYS A 160 -13.88 19.28 -21.21
N ARG A 161 -13.23 20.38 -21.60
CA ARG A 161 -13.83 21.73 -21.51
C ARG A 161 -15.09 21.80 -22.36
N ARG A 162 -16.17 22.31 -21.78
CA ARG A 162 -17.31 22.76 -22.60
C ARG A 162 -16.82 23.98 -23.43
N ALA A 163 -16.79 23.82 -24.74
CA ALA A 163 -16.59 24.91 -25.68
C ALA A 163 -17.86 25.79 -25.70
#